data_c15ca7aa61c4c5a0eaf205ee3f52313f
#
_entry.id   c15ca7aa61c4c5a0eaf205ee3f52313f
#
_cell.length_a   1.000
_cell.length_b   1.000
_cell.length_c   1.000
_cell.angle_alpha   90.00
_cell.angle_beta   90.00
_cell.angle_gamma   90.00
#
_symmetry.space_group_name_H-M   'P 1'
#
loop_
_entity.id
_entity.type
_entity.pdbx_description
1 polymer ?
#
loop_
_entity_poly.entity_id
_entity_poly.type
_entity_poly.pdbx_seq_one_letter_code
_entity_poly.pdbx_strand_id
1 'polypeptide(L)'
;MDPKTLYAENSCGKLANYQAYEFIGLNDDYGIITHGVYFSRINLKTFETITLVAVGNTYTGTGSGIAYNGKLILNVNSSGWGSPKVYTIDIAELCSPDLKPTDKVAFQELDIATYGGTRFVQCKDGNIYTVETTKDGKNNLVRINADFSLEKVAMRDDYSPSSFGAYREASFCGTPEGIFYYIAGGKIYKATFDNPAPKEALTDYTKEGYGFYGAGIRVNPKTNELLAMYLTGDYQKNLLVRFNAATGEKISEIAYDGYYFPATFIFN
;
A
#
# COMPACT_ATOMS: atom_id res chain seq x y z
N MET A 1 2.57 -21.10 -5.30
CA MET A 1 1.47 -21.61 -4.45
C MET A 1 0.41 -22.17 -5.35
N ASP A 2 0.01 -23.41 -5.17
CA ASP A 2 -1.10 -24.01 -5.92
C ASP A 2 -2.41 -23.34 -5.46
N PRO A 3 -3.17 -22.70 -6.37
CA PRO A 3 -4.40 -22.02 -6.01
C PRO A 3 -5.52 -22.97 -5.55
N LYS A 4 -5.39 -24.28 -5.79
CA LYS A 4 -6.38 -25.28 -5.37
C LYS A 4 -6.15 -25.79 -3.95
N THR A 5 -4.88 -25.87 -3.53
CA THR A 5 -4.50 -26.43 -2.23
C THR A 5 -4.01 -25.38 -1.25
N LEU A 6 -3.68 -24.19 -1.72
CA LEU A 6 -3.05 -23.11 -0.97
C LEU A 6 -1.70 -23.48 -0.31
N TYR A 7 -1.11 -24.59 -0.72
CA TYR A 7 0.22 -24.98 -0.27
C TYR A 7 1.31 -24.48 -1.24
N ALA A 8 2.41 -24.02 -0.67
CA ALA A 8 3.60 -23.75 -1.44
C ALA A 8 4.29 -25.08 -1.79
N GLU A 9 4.41 -25.36 -3.09
CA GLU A 9 5.14 -26.56 -3.55
C GLU A 9 6.66 -26.44 -3.28
N ASN A 10 7.16 -25.21 -3.26
CA ASN A 10 8.56 -24.92 -2.93
C ASN A 10 8.63 -23.81 -1.90
N SER A 11 9.32 -24.06 -0.82
CA SER A 11 9.67 -23.05 0.17
C SER A 11 11.07 -22.51 -0.15
N CYS A 12 11.19 -21.23 -0.47
CA CYS A 12 12.48 -20.56 -0.66
C CYS A 12 13.20 -20.23 0.65
N GLY A 13 12.77 -20.81 1.75
CA GLY A 13 13.38 -20.63 3.06
C GLY A 13 12.56 -19.72 3.99
N LYS A 14 13.01 -19.61 5.21
CA LYS A 14 12.38 -18.81 6.25
C LYS A 14 12.91 -17.38 6.16
N LEU A 15 12.13 -16.50 5.59
CA LEU A 15 12.33 -15.07 5.76
C LEU A 15 12.09 -14.75 7.22
N ALA A 16 13.10 -14.45 7.97
CA ALA A 16 13.08 -14.04 9.38
C ALA A 16 11.73 -14.18 10.15
N ASN A 17 11.70 -14.09 11.46
CA ASN A 17 10.50 -14.30 12.29
C ASN A 17 9.46 -13.14 12.21
N TYR A 18 9.48 -12.34 11.15
CA TYR A 18 8.63 -11.15 10.99
C TYR A 18 7.61 -11.33 9.88
N GLN A 19 6.46 -10.72 10.03
CA GLN A 19 5.45 -10.69 8.98
C GLN A 19 5.95 -9.85 7.81
N ALA A 20 6.02 -10.46 6.63
CA ALA A 20 6.26 -9.72 5.40
C ALA A 20 4.95 -9.00 5.00
N TYR A 21 5.05 -7.72 4.65
CA TYR A 21 3.89 -6.91 4.27
C TYR A 21 3.79 -6.68 2.78
N GLU A 22 4.91 -6.43 2.13
CA GLU A 22 4.92 -6.19 0.70
C GLU A 22 6.23 -6.67 0.08
N PHE A 23 6.14 -7.10 -1.17
CA PHE A 23 7.27 -7.36 -2.03
C PHE A 23 7.31 -6.31 -3.13
N ILE A 24 8.48 -5.69 -3.35
CA ILE A 24 8.71 -4.67 -4.36
C ILE A 24 9.88 -5.13 -5.23
N GLY A 25 9.61 -5.40 -6.51
CA GLY A 25 10.67 -5.69 -7.47
C GLY A 25 11.52 -4.44 -7.74
N LEU A 26 12.84 -4.57 -7.72
CA LEU A 26 13.76 -3.49 -8.07
C LEU A 26 14.28 -3.65 -9.50
N ASN A 27 14.68 -4.86 -9.85
CA ASN A 27 15.15 -5.28 -11.17
C ASN A 27 15.03 -6.81 -11.30
N ASP A 28 15.61 -7.40 -12.33
CA ASP A 28 15.57 -8.85 -12.59
C ASP A 28 16.31 -9.70 -11.55
N ASP A 29 17.21 -9.09 -10.77
CA ASP A 29 18.07 -9.80 -9.81
C ASP A 29 17.67 -9.58 -8.36
N TYR A 30 17.02 -8.45 -8.06
CA TYR A 30 16.76 -8.03 -6.68
C TYR A 30 15.36 -7.49 -6.47
N GLY A 31 14.83 -7.74 -5.27
CA GLY A 31 13.61 -7.14 -4.74
C GLY A 31 13.78 -6.71 -3.29
N ILE A 32 12.81 -5.98 -2.79
CA ILE A 32 12.69 -5.59 -1.39
C ILE A 32 11.49 -6.28 -0.78
N ILE A 33 11.66 -6.78 0.43
CA ILE A 33 10.58 -7.26 1.28
C ILE A 33 10.47 -6.30 2.45
N THR A 34 9.29 -5.69 2.62
CA THR A 34 9.01 -4.85 3.77
C THR A 34 8.45 -5.70 4.90
N HIS A 35 8.88 -5.41 6.12
CA HIS A 35 8.36 -6.04 7.32
C HIS A 35 8.46 -5.06 8.49
N GLY A 36 7.51 -5.08 9.38
CA GLY A 36 7.17 -4.06 10.38
C GLY A 36 8.27 -3.23 11.05
N VAL A 37 9.50 -3.70 11.10
CA VAL A 37 10.61 -3.03 11.79
C VAL A 37 11.78 -2.75 10.84
N TYR A 38 11.92 -3.57 9.79
CA TYR A 38 13.03 -3.51 8.85
C TYR A 38 12.53 -3.69 7.42
N PHE A 39 13.44 -3.55 6.48
CA PHE A 39 13.24 -4.06 5.13
C PHE A 39 14.45 -4.92 4.74
N SER A 40 14.22 -5.87 3.87
CA SER A 40 15.25 -6.80 3.43
C SER A 40 15.35 -6.80 1.92
N ARG A 41 16.57 -6.76 1.40
CA ARG A 41 16.84 -7.09 0.00
C ARG A 41 16.82 -8.60 -0.16
N ILE A 42 16.16 -9.09 -1.19
CA ILE A 42 16.20 -10.49 -1.62
C ILE A 42 16.86 -10.58 -2.99
N ASN A 43 17.78 -11.53 -3.16
CA ASN A 43 18.26 -11.93 -4.46
C ASN A 43 17.24 -12.89 -5.09
N LEU A 44 16.72 -12.56 -6.26
CA LEU A 44 15.63 -13.33 -6.91
C LEU A 44 16.10 -14.64 -7.55
N LYS A 45 17.42 -14.83 -7.70
CA LYS A 45 18.01 -16.06 -8.25
C LYS A 45 18.40 -17.06 -7.15
N THR A 46 18.98 -16.56 -6.06
CA THR A 46 19.49 -17.40 -4.96
C THR A 46 18.53 -17.46 -3.77
N PHE A 47 17.56 -16.54 -3.69
CA PHE A 47 16.66 -16.30 -2.57
C PHE A 47 17.38 -15.91 -1.27
N GLU A 48 18.65 -15.57 -1.35
CA GLU A 48 19.39 -15.02 -0.23
C GLU A 48 18.84 -13.65 0.15
N THR A 49 18.65 -13.44 1.46
CA THR A 49 18.11 -12.17 1.99
C THR A 49 19.13 -11.50 2.90
N ILE A 50 19.23 -10.19 2.78
CA ILE A 50 19.96 -9.35 3.72
C ILE A 50 19.04 -8.29 4.31
N THR A 51 19.08 -8.14 5.63
CA THR A 51 18.33 -7.09 6.33
C THR A 51 19.11 -5.80 6.30
N LEU A 52 18.45 -4.72 5.96
CA LEU A 52 19.00 -3.38 5.83
C LEU A 52 18.45 -2.45 6.92
N VAL A 53 19.22 -1.43 7.24
CA VAL A 53 18.89 -0.43 8.28
C VAL A 53 18.86 0.95 7.65
N ALA A 54 17.83 1.72 7.94
CA ALA A 54 17.78 3.12 7.54
C ALA A 54 18.82 3.97 8.31
N VAL A 55 19.46 4.89 7.60
CA VAL A 55 20.38 5.84 8.24
C VAL A 55 19.62 6.74 9.22
N GLY A 56 20.05 6.77 10.46
CA GLY A 56 19.55 7.69 11.49
C GLY A 56 18.41 7.16 12.36
N ASN A 57 17.90 5.95 12.13
CA ASN A 57 16.81 5.38 12.93
C ASN A 57 17.09 3.97 13.43
N THR A 58 16.76 3.73 14.69
CA THR A 58 16.86 2.41 15.33
C THR A 58 15.62 1.54 15.11
N TYR A 59 14.50 2.13 14.72
CA TYR A 59 13.24 1.43 14.45
C TYR A 59 12.59 2.03 13.22
N THR A 60 12.57 1.29 12.15
CA THR A 60 12.01 1.72 10.88
C THR A 60 10.94 0.73 10.47
N GLY A 61 9.69 1.02 10.78
CA GLY A 61 8.57 0.31 10.17
C GLY A 61 8.49 0.68 8.70
N THR A 62 8.55 -0.29 7.82
CA THR A 62 8.38 -0.05 6.38
C THR A 62 7.04 -0.60 5.91
N GLY A 63 6.35 0.18 5.10
CA GLY A 63 5.06 -0.16 4.51
C GLY A 63 5.14 -0.39 3.02
N SER A 64 4.18 0.16 2.30
CA SER A 64 4.13 0.07 0.85
C SER A 64 5.24 0.87 0.18
N GLY A 65 5.62 0.43 -1.01
CA GLY A 65 6.60 1.11 -1.82
C GLY A 65 6.47 0.79 -3.30
N ILE A 66 7.24 1.50 -4.11
CA ILE A 66 7.29 1.30 -5.55
C ILE A 66 8.67 1.67 -6.10
N ALA A 67 9.17 0.87 -7.03
CA ALA A 67 10.37 1.20 -7.81
C ALA A 67 9.97 2.16 -8.94
N TYR A 68 10.64 3.30 -9.01
CA TYR A 68 10.32 4.34 -9.97
C TYR A 68 11.54 5.20 -10.28
N ASN A 69 11.84 5.38 -11.54
CA ASN A 69 12.91 6.28 -12.03
C ASN A 69 14.26 6.14 -11.29
N GLY A 70 14.72 4.89 -11.11
CA GLY A 70 15.98 4.59 -10.43
C GLY A 70 15.96 4.75 -8.92
N LYS A 71 14.83 5.07 -8.34
CA LYS A 71 14.61 5.16 -6.89
C LYS A 71 13.58 4.13 -6.43
N LEU A 72 13.74 3.62 -5.23
CA LEU A 72 12.68 3.01 -4.45
C LEU A 72 12.00 4.11 -3.67
N ILE A 73 10.71 4.35 -3.93
CA ILE A 73 9.86 5.21 -3.09
C ILE A 73 9.25 4.31 -2.02
N LEU A 74 9.40 4.67 -0.75
CA LEU A 74 9.00 3.81 0.37
C LEU A 74 8.30 4.64 1.45
N ASN A 75 7.17 4.14 1.92
CA ASN A 75 6.52 4.66 3.12
C ASN A 75 7.22 4.09 4.36
N VAL A 76 7.78 4.96 5.18
CA VAL A 76 8.59 4.59 6.33
C VAL A 76 8.05 5.24 7.60
N ASN A 77 7.79 4.43 8.59
CA ASN A 77 7.43 4.90 9.92
C ASN A 77 8.70 5.08 10.76
N SER A 78 9.08 6.32 11.00
CA SER A 78 10.24 6.63 11.82
C SER A 78 9.87 6.59 13.31
N SER A 79 10.43 5.64 14.05
CA SER A 79 10.35 5.50 15.49
C SER A 79 8.96 5.38 16.12
N GLY A 80 8.52 4.17 16.33
CA GLY A 80 7.36 3.89 17.18
C GLY A 80 6.07 4.44 16.58
N TRP A 81 5.33 5.21 17.24
CA TRP A 81 4.05 5.77 16.82
C TRP A 81 4.16 7.16 16.14
N GLY A 82 5.33 7.48 15.59
CA GLY A 82 5.52 8.72 14.82
C GLY A 82 4.71 8.73 13.52
N SER A 83 4.48 9.92 12.95
CA SER A 83 3.82 10.06 11.65
C SER A 83 4.71 9.45 10.56
N PRO A 84 4.22 8.49 9.78
CA PRO A 84 4.97 7.93 8.67
C PRO A 84 5.26 9.02 7.63
N LYS A 85 6.37 8.86 6.93
CA LYS A 85 6.81 9.74 5.85
C LYS A 85 7.20 8.92 4.64
N VAL A 86 7.25 9.57 3.51
CA VAL A 86 7.71 8.95 2.27
C VAL A 86 9.18 9.30 2.05
N TYR A 87 9.96 8.30 1.69
CA TYR A 87 11.38 8.44 1.40
C TYR A 87 11.71 7.84 0.05
N THR A 88 12.81 8.29 -0.52
CA THR A 88 13.44 7.66 -1.68
C THR A 88 14.80 7.09 -1.30
N ILE A 89 15.14 5.97 -1.94
CA ILE A 89 16.43 5.29 -1.82
C ILE A 89 16.92 4.98 -3.23
N ASP A 90 18.20 5.14 -3.49
CA ASP A 90 18.78 4.78 -4.79
C ASP A 90 18.71 3.26 -5.03
N ILE A 91 18.09 2.84 -6.13
CA ILE A 91 18.03 1.43 -6.52
C ILE A 91 19.43 0.89 -6.81
N ALA A 92 20.32 1.71 -7.38
CA ALA A 92 21.70 1.33 -7.62
C ALA A 92 22.45 0.98 -6.32
N GLU A 93 22.21 1.73 -5.24
CA GLU A 93 22.74 1.44 -3.92
C GLU A 93 22.18 0.12 -3.38
N LEU A 94 20.86 -0.07 -3.46
CA LEU A 94 20.20 -1.29 -2.99
C LEU A 94 20.62 -2.54 -3.78
N CYS A 95 20.92 -2.40 -5.06
CA CYS A 95 21.33 -3.50 -5.93
C CYS A 95 22.86 -3.73 -5.95
N SER A 96 23.61 -2.99 -5.14
CA SER A 96 25.05 -3.22 -5.04
C SER A 96 25.37 -4.65 -4.57
N PRO A 97 26.25 -5.39 -5.26
CA PRO A 97 26.66 -6.73 -4.82
C PRO A 97 27.46 -6.70 -3.52
N ASP A 98 28.07 -5.55 -3.20
CA ASP A 98 28.89 -5.36 -1.99
C ASP A 98 28.04 -5.03 -0.74
N LEU A 99 26.73 -4.81 -0.90
CA LEU A 99 25.84 -4.49 0.19
C LEU A 99 25.74 -5.65 1.18
N LYS A 100 26.03 -5.39 2.44
CA LYS A 100 26.09 -6.38 3.53
C LYS A 100 24.90 -6.27 4.48
N PRO A 101 24.58 -7.34 5.21
CA PRO A 101 23.61 -7.27 6.30
C PRO A 101 23.93 -6.12 7.26
N THR A 102 22.89 -5.40 7.68
CA THR A 102 23.00 -4.23 8.56
C THR A 102 23.70 -3.00 7.99
N ASP A 103 24.06 -3.01 6.72
CA ASP A 103 24.54 -1.79 6.06
C ASP A 103 23.43 -0.71 6.12
N LYS A 104 23.89 0.51 6.29
CA LYS A 104 23.02 1.68 6.31
C LYS A 104 22.88 2.20 4.88
N VAL A 105 21.64 2.39 4.47
CA VAL A 105 21.30 3.01 3.17
C VAL A 105 20.79 4.43 3.38
N ALA A 106 21.12 5.30 2.44
CA ALA A 106 20.73 6.70 2.52
C ALA A 106 19.25 6.88 2.13
N PHE A 107 18.47 7.51 3.00
CA PHE A 107 17.09 7.89 2.77
C PHE A 107 16.98 9.39 2.49
N GLN A 108 16.34 9.75 1.39
CA GLN A 108 15.97 11.12 1.11
C GLN A 108 14.48 11.30 1.34
N GLU A 109 14.11 12.18 2.26
CA GLU A 109 12.71 12.46 2.57
C GLU A 109 12.03 13.21 1.41
N LEU A 110 10.82 12.78 1.05
CA LEU A 110 9.87 13.56 0.28
C LEU A 110 8.89 14.26 1.22
N ASP A 111 8.51 15.47 0.89
CA ASP A 111 7.55 16.26 1.69
C ASP A 111 6.13 15.70 1.55
N ILE A 112 5.93 14.46 1.98
CA ILE A 112 4.63 13.76 2.00
C ILE A 112 4.46 13.16 3.39
N ALA A 113 3.48 13.67 4.14
CA ALA A 113 3.11 13.12 5.43
C ALA A 113 2.03 12.04 5.24
N THR A 114 2.29 10.84 5.73
CA THR A 114 1.31 9.74 5.64
C THR A 114 0.90 9.30 7.04
N TYR A 115 -0.26 9.75 7.47
CA TYR A 115 -0.84 9.27 8.72
C TYR A 115 -1.66 8.01 8.43
N GLY A 116 -1.08 6.85 8.73
CA GLY A 116 -1.65 5.56 8.35
C GLY A 116 -0.98 4.96 7.11
N GLY A 117 -1.59 3.91 6.57
CA GLY A 117 -1.10 3.23 5.37
C GLY A 117 -1.41 4.03 4.11
N THR A 118 -0.42 4.17 3.24
CA THR A 118 -0.64 4.68 1.90
C THR A 118 -0.14 3.69 0.86
N ARG A 119 -0.62 3.82 -0.36
CA ARG A 119 -0.14 3.08 -1.52
C ARG A 119 0.30 4.02 -2.61
N PHE A 120 1.15 3.49 -3.46
CA PHE A 120 1.63 4.18 -4.65
C PHE A 120 0.99 3.56 -5.88
N VAL A 121 0.51 4.40 -6.78
CA VAL A 121 -0.11 4.01 -8.05
C VAL A 121 0.70 4.62 -9.18
N GLN A 122 1.31 3.78 -10.01
CA GLN A 122 1.96 4.24 -11.23
C GLN A 122 0.93 4.37 -12.33
N CYS A 123 0.87 5.55 -12.95
CA CYS A 123 -0.05 5.83 -14.03
C CYS A 123 0.66 5.90 -15.40
N LYS A 124 -0.12 5.75 -16.47
CA LYS A 124 0.37 5.79 -17.86
C LYS A 124 0.92 7.16 -18.28
N ASP A 125 0.59 8.21 -17.53
CA ASP A 125 1.17 9.54 -17.71
C ASP A 125 2.62 9.65 -17.25
N GLY A 126 3.16 8.55 -16.72
CA GLY A 126 4.54 8.46 -16.25
C GLY A 126 4.75 8.95 -14.81
N ASN A 127 3.69 9.29 -14.08
CA ASN A 127 3.77 9.79 -12.72
C ASN A 127 3.33 8.73 -11.68
N ILE A 128 3.71 8.96 -10.44
CA ILE A 128 3.24 8.17 -9.29
C ILE A 128 2.22 9.00 -8.51
N TYR A 129 1.17 8.34 -8.06
CA TYR A 129 0.15 8.95 -7.22
C TYR A 129 0.05 8.25 -5.87
N THR A 130 -0.19 9.04 -4.83
CA THR A 130 -0.39 8.56 -3.47
C THR A 130 -1.29 9.52 -2.69
N VAL A 131 -1.58 9.19 -1.43
CA VAL A 131 -2.38 10.05 -0.54
C VAL A 131 -1.49 10.56 0.58
N GLU A 132 -1.63 11.84 0.88
CA GLU A 132 -1.07 12.46 2.06
C GLU A 132 -2.17 12.69 3.09
N THR A 133 -1.88 12.40 4.36
CA THR A 133 -2.66 12.89 5.50
C THR A 133 -1.72 13.62 6.43
N THR A 134 -1.93 14.90 6.60
CA THR A 134 -1.11 15.75 7.44
C THR A 134 -1.49 15.61 8.93
N LYS A 135 -0.63 16.08 9.82
CA LYS A 135 -0.86 16.01 11.26
C LYS A 135 -2.09 16.79 11.74
N ASP A 136 -2.48 17.84 11.00
CA ASP A 136 -3.68 18.64 11.23
C ASP A 136 -4.93 18.06 10.54
N GLY A 137 -4.83 16.84 10.00
CA GLY A 137 -5.96 16.09 9.44
C GLY A 137 -6.34 16.49 8.02
N LYS A 138 -5.53 17.29 7.33
CA LYS A 138 -5.79 17.57 5.90
C LYS A 138 -5.37 16.41 5.05
N ASN A 139 -6.16 16.13 4.02
CA ASN A 139 -5.95 15.05 3.09
C ASN A 139 -5.71 15.59 1.68
N ASN A 140 -4.66 15.11 1.03
CA ASN A 140 -4.32 15.48 -0.34
C ASN A 140 -4.07 14.25 -1.19
N LEU A 141 -4.54 14.30 -2.43
CA LEU A 141 -4.04 13.44 -3.48
C LEU A 141 -2.74 14.07 -4.01
N VAL A 142 -1.65 13.31 -3.99
CA VAL A 142 -0.31 13.76 -4.32
C VAL A 142 0.13 13.11 -5.61
N ARG A 143 0.61 13.91 -6.55
CA ARG A 143 1.34 13.47 -7.73
C ARG A 143 2.83 13.66 -7.50
N ILE A 144 3.60 12.60 -7.69
CA ILE A 144 5.05 12.60 -7.69
C ILE A 144 5.48 12.55 -9.16
N ASN A 145 6.04 13.63 -9.65
CA ASN A 145 6.51 13.77 -11.02
C ASN A 145 7.81 12.98 -11.25
N ALA A 146 8.22 12.86 -12.52
CA ALA A 146 9.41 12.10 -12.89
C ALA A 146 10.72 12.66 -12.29
N ASP A 147 10.76 13.93 -11.95
CA ASP A 147 11.86 14.62 -11.26
C ASP A 147 11.72 14.64 -9.74
N PHE A 148 10.72 13.92 -9.20
CA PHE A 148 10.34 13.87 -7.79
C PHE A 148 9.77 15.18 -7.22
N SER A 149 9.47 16.17 -8.05
CA SER A 149 8.65 17.30 -7.64
C SER A 149 7.22 16.84 -7.33
N LEU A 150 6.55 17.58 -6.42
CA LEU A 150 5.26 17.19 -5.90
C LEU A 150 4.18 18.18 -6.30
N GLU A 151 3.02 17.66 -6.68
CA GLU A 151 1.79 18.43 -6.80
C GLU A 151 0.74 17.84 -5.87
N LYS A 152 0.09 18.69 -5.09
CA LYS A 152 -0.87 18.30 -4.07
C LYS A 152 -2.22 18.96 -4.33
N VAL A 153 -3.29 18.16 -4.35
CA VAL A 153 -4.66 18.64 -4.51
C VAL A 153 -5.51 18.12 -3.35
N ALA A 154 -6.34 19.00 -2.79
CA ALA A 154 -7.15 18.65 -1.62
C ALA A 154 -8.16 17.58 -1.95
N MET A 155 -8.20 16.55 -1.11
CA MET A 155 -9.20 15.48 -1.11
C MET A 155 -10.35 15.83 -0.15
N ARG A 156 -11.26 14.89 0.03
CA ARG A 156 -12.33 15.00 1.03
C ARG A 156 -11.74 15.01 2.45
N ASP A 157 -12.28 15.89 3.29
CA ASP A 157 -11.82 16.02 4.69
C ASP A 157 -12.12 14.76 5.52
N ASP A 158 -13.16 13.99 5.12
CA ASP A 158 -13.57 12.75 5.77
C ASP A 158 -12.85 11.50 5.22
N TYR A 159 -11.78 11.66 4.45
CA TYR A 159 -10.91 10.53 4.06
C TYR A 159 -10.48 9.75 5.30
N SER A 160 -10.62 8.44 5.22
CA SER A 160 -10.33 7.53 6.33
C SER A 160 -9.05 6.76 6.03
N PRO A 161 -7.88 7.25 6.44
CA PRO A 161 -6.64 6.50 6.28
C PRO A 161 -6.74 5.19 7.07
N SER A 162 -6.08 4.15 6.61
CA SER A 162 -6.06 2.88 7.33
C SER A 162 -5.53 3.09 8.75
N SER A 163 -6.31 2.73 9.76
CA SER A 163 -5.95 2.91 11.17
C SER A 163 -4.81 2.01 11.65
N PHE A 164 -4.37 1.07 10.84
CA PHE A 164 -3.32 0.11 11.18
C PHE A 164 -1.95 0.44 10.60
N GLY A 165 -1.75 1.68 10.18
CA GLY A 165 -0.46 2.15 9.68
C GLY A 165 -0.05 1.49 8.36
N ALA A 166 1.25 1.46 8.11
CA ALA A 166 1.85 0.99 6.88
C ALA A 166 1.68 -0.52 6.61
N TYR A 167 1.03 -1.26 7.49
CA TYR A 167 1.10 -2.72 7.53
C TYR A 167 -0.06 -3.44 6.84
N ARG A 168 -1.05 -2.74 6.31
CA ARG A 168 -2.25 -3.36 5.76
C ARG A 168 -2.66 -2.71 4.45
N GLU A 169 -3.66 -3.33 3.80
CA GLU A 169 -4.24 -2.74 2.62
C GLU A 169 -4.70 -1.31 2.91
N ALA A 170 -4.26 -0.39 2.07
CA ALA A 170 -4.59 1.01 2.22
C ALA A 170 -6.05 1.27 1.82
N SER A 171 -6.63 2.29 2.41
CA SER A 171 -7.93 2.83 2.00
C SER A 171 -7.89 3.61 0.68
N PHE A 172 -6.84 3.41 -0.11
CA PHE A 172 -6.59 4.05 -1.40
C PHE A 172 -6.01 3.05 -2.38
N CYS A 173 -6.50 3.08 -3.61
CA CYS A 173 -5.93 2.37 -4.75
C CYS A 173 -6.25 3.11 -6.05
N GLY A 174 -5.68 2.67 -7.17
CA GLY A 174 -5.96 3.29 -8.46
C GLY A 174 -5.61 2.40 -9.63
N THR A 175 -5.98 2.87 -10.82
CA THR A 175 -5.67 2.23 -12.09
C THR A 175 -4.55 2.97 -12.82
N PRO A 176 -3.87 2.31 -13.77
CA PRO A 176 -2.89 2.97 -14.61
C PRO A 176 -3.44 4.16 -15.43
N GLU A 177 -4.75 4.22 -15.63
CA GLU A 177 -5.43 5.32 -16.33
C GLU A 177 -5.66 6.57 -15.46
N GLY A 178 -5.21 6.58 -14.19
CA GLY A 178 -5.38 7.72 -13.28
C GLY A 178 -6.78 7.82 -12.68
N ILE A 179 -7.48 6.69 -12.56
CA ILE A 179 -8.72 6.59 -11.80
C ILE A 179 -8.38 6.06 -10.43
N PHE A 180 -8.75 6.81 -9.40
CA PHE A 180 -8.45 6.49 -8.00
C PHE A 180 -9.72 6.12 -7.24
N TYR A 181 -9.56 5.24 -6.27
CA TYR A 181 -10.62 4.84 -5.35
C TYR A 181 -10.12 5.01 -3.93
N TYR A 182 -10.96 5.56 -3.06
CA TYR A 182 -10.61 5.74 -1.66
C TYR A 182 -11.84 5.67 -0.74
N ILE A 183 -11.57 5.39 0.53
CA ILE A 183 -12.60 5.33 1.57
C ILE A 183 -12.67 6.68 2.28
N ALA A 184 -13.86 7.23 2.37
CA ALA A 184 -14.16 8.44 3.14
C ALA A 184 -15.54 8.32 3.80
N GLY A 185 -15.66 8.66 5.07
CA GLY A 185 -16.92 8.55 5.81
C GLY A 185 -17.59 7.17 5.73
N GLY A 186 -16.80 6.10 5.63
CA GLY A 186 -17.30 4.73 5.49
C GLY A 186 -17.81 4.35 4.09
N LYS A 187 -17.64 5.21 3.10
CA LYS A 187 -18.06 4.99 1.70
C LYS A 187 -16.86 4.95 0.77
N ILE A 188 -17.02 4.35 -0.41
CA ILE A 188 -15.99 4.33 -1.44
C ILE A 188 -16.30 5.41 -2.47
N TYR A 189 -15.29 6.21 -2.78
CA TYR A 189 -15.34 7.27 -3.78
C TYR A 189 -14.46 6.94 -4.96
N LYS A 190 -14.89 7.35 -6.15
CA LYS A 190 -14.14 7.25 -7.41
C LYS A 190 -13.70 8.64 -7.81
N ALA A 191 -12.40 8.87 -7.91
CA ALA A 191 -11.80 10.18 -8.12
C ALA A 191 -10.81 10.16 -9.28
N THR A 192 -10.40 11.35 -9.71
CA THR A 192 -9.24 11.61 -10.58
C THR A 192 -8.42 12.74 -9.97
N PHE A 193 -7.24 13.02 -10.51
CA PHE A 193 -6.43 14.14 -10.03
C PHE A 193 -7.13 15.50 -10.23
N ASP A 194 -7.92 15.64 -11.31
CA ASP A 194 -8.70 16.86 -11.60
C ASP A 194 -10.00 16.95 -10.79
N ASN A 195 -10.49 15.83 -10.27
CA ASN A 195 -11.66 15.76 -9.37
C ASN A 195 -11.32 14.89 -8.15
N PRO A 196 -10.48 15.37 -7.23
CA PRO A 196 -10.00 14.60 -6.08
C PRO A 196 -11.01 14.43 -4.96
N ALA A 197 -12.05 15.28 -4.92
CA ALA A 197 -13.07 15.31 -3.87
C ALA A 197 -14.49 15.21 -4.45
N PRO A 198 -14.86 14.09 -5.11
CA PRO A 198 -16.18 13.92 -5.70
C PRO A 198 -17.28 14.00 -4.62
N LYS A 199 -18.43 14.58 -4.98
CA LYS A 199 -19.56 14.75 -4.05
C LYS A 199 -20.30 13.44 -3.79
N GLU A 200 -20.42 12.61 -4.83
CA GLU A 200 -21.18 11.37 -4.78
C GLU A 200 -20.25 10.18 -4.55
N ALA A 201 -20.65 9.30 -3.65
CA ALA A 201 -19.97 8.05 -3.42
C ALA A 201 -20.24 7.08 -4.59
N LEU A 202 -19.22 6.29 -4.96
CA LEU A 202 -19.38 5.19 -5.88
C LEU A 202 -20.27 4.10 -5.27
N THR A 203 -20.05 3.78 -4.00
CA THR A 203 -20.86 2.82 -3.25
C THR A 203 -20.87 3.14 -1.76
N ASP A 204 -22.00 2.85 -1.11
CA ASP A 204 -22.23 3.03 0.32
C ASP A 204 -22.65 1.69 0.93
N TYR A 205 -21.69 0.99 1.51
CA TYR A 205 -21.92 -0.31 2.15
C TYR A 205 -22.19 -0.19 3.67
N THR A 206 -22.11 1.01 4.21
CA THR A 206 -22.39 1.26 5.64
C THR A 206 -23.85 0.98 6.01
N LYS A 207 -24.77 1.09 5.04
CA LYS A 207 -26.19 0.81 5.21
C LYS A 207 -26.47 -0.64 5.59
N GLU A 208 -25.55 -1.55 5.33
CA GLU A 208 -25.68 -2.97 5.66
C GLU A 208 -25.06 -3.30 7.05
N GLY A 209 -24.67 -2.29 7.82
CA GLY A 209 -24.12 -2.47 9.16
C GLY A 209 -22.66 -2.89 9.20
N TYR A 210 -21.97 -2.83 8.08
CA TYR A 210 -20.56 -3.18 7.97
C TYR A 210 -19.66 -1.94 8.04
N GLY A 211 -18.52 -2.06 8.69
CA GLY A 211 -17.54 -1.00 8.82
C GLY A 211 -16.20 -1.37 8.19
N PHE A 212 -15.46 -0.35 7.81
CA PHE A 212 -14.10 -0.50 7.29
C PHE A 212 -13.06 -0.58 8.42
N TYR A 213 -13.26 -1.43 9.40
CA TYR A 213 -12.24 -1.57 10.43
C TYR A 213 -11.02 -2.33 9.90
N GLY A 214 -9.94 -1.60 9.66
CA GLY A 214 -8.72 -2.17 9.06
C GLY A 214 -8.90 -2.62 7.61
N ALA A 215 -9.96 -2.17 6.96
CA ALA A 215 -10.28 -2.53 5.59
C ALA A 215 -9.35 -1.84 4.60
N GLY A 216 -8.99 -2.58 3.59
CA GLY A 216 -8.35 -2.08 2.39
C GLY A 216 -9.24 -2.23 1.19
N ILE A 217 -8.88 -1.49 0.14
CA ILE A 217 -9.48 -1.61 -1.17
C ILE A 217 -8.41 -1.85 -2.23
N ARG A 218 -8.77 -2.61 -3.24
CA ARG A 218 -7.94 -2.86 -4.43
C ARG A 218 -8.79 -2.85 -5.68
N VAL A 219 -8.28 -2.27 -6.74
CA VAL A 219 -8.89 -2.34 -8.06
C VAL A 219 -8.09 -3.30 -8.94
N ASN A 220 -8.81 -4.19 -9.65
CA ASN A 220 -8.25 -4.97 -10.73
C ASN A 220 -8.54 -4.24 -12.06
N PRO A 221 -7.56 -3.60 -12.69
CA PRO A 221 -7.80 -2.86 -13.91
C PRO A 221 -8.15 -3.75 -15.12
N LYS A 222 -7.77 -5.04 -15.08
CA LYS A 222 -8.09 -5.98 -16.17
C LYS A 222 -9.56 -6.38 -16.20
N THR A 223 -10.17 -6.56 -15.04
CA THR A 223 -11.56 -6.98 -14.91
C THR A 223 -12.52 -5.84 -14.58
N ASN A 224 -11.98 -4.65 -14.30
CA ASN A 224 -12.74 -3.50 -13.81
C ASN A 224 -13.54 -3.80 -12.54
N GLU A 225 -12.93 -4.57 -11.65
CA GLU A 225 -13.51 -4.94 -10.37
C GLU A 225 -12.77 -4.26 -9.22
N LEU A 226 -13.53 -3.79 -8.26
CA LEU A 226 -13.03 -3.23 -7.01
C LEU A 226 -13.28 -4.25 -5.89
N LEU A 227 -12.21 -4.67 -5.23
CA LEU A 227 -12.27 -5.50 -4.03
C LEU A 227 -12.23 -4.62 -2.80
N ALA A 228 -13.13 -4.88 -1.85
CA ALA A 228 -13.16 -4.19 -0.58
C ALA A 228 -13.28 -5.20 0.57
N MET A 229 -12.52 -4.96 1.63
CA MET A 229 -12.60 -5.74 2.86
C MET A 229 -13.39 -4.97 3.91
N TYR A 230 -14.35 -5.63 4.50
CA TYR A 230 -15.16 -5.12 5.60
C TYR A 230 -15.05 -6.03 6.81
N LEU A 231 -15.35 -5.46 7.95
CA LEU A 231 -15.49 -6.21 9.20
C LEU A 231 -16.88 -5.93 9.77
N THR A 232 -17.52 -6.97 10.28
CA THR A 232 -18.77 -6.79 11.04
C THR A 232 -18.53 -6.01 12.33
N GLY A 233 -19.55 -5.28 12.79
CA GLY A 233 -19.44 -4.43 13.99
C GLY A 233 -19.12 -5.20 15.27
N ASP A 234 -19.42 -6.50 15.32
CA ASP A 234 -19.09 -7.41 16.41
C ASP A 234 -17.69 -8.05 16.27
N TYR A 235 -16.95 -7.71 15.22
CA TYR A 235 -15.61 -8.23 14.89
C TYR A 235 -15.55 -9.75 14.66
N GLN A 236 -16.67 -10.40 14.38
CA GLN A 236 -16.72 -11.86 14.23
C GLN A 236 -16.51 -12.32 12.79
N LYS A 237 -16.89 -11.49 11.81
CA LYS A 237 -16.80 -11.86 10.40
C LYS A 237 -16.06 -10.84 9.60
N ASN A 238 -15.25 -11.33 8.69
CA ASN A 238 -14.68 -10.56 7.62
C ASN A 238 -15.50 -10.78 6.35
N LEU A 239 -15.68 -9.70 5.58
CA LEU A 239 -16.33 -9.75 4.28
C LEU A 239 -15.34 -9.31 3.21
N LEU A 240 -15.23 -10.11 2.17
CA LEU A 240 -14.61 -9.70 0.92
C LEU A 240 -15.74 -9.42 -0.07
N VAL A 241 -15.87 -8.17 -0.47
CA VAL A 241 -16.91 -7.73 -1.38
C VAL A 241 -16.29 -7.31 -2.70
N ARG A 242 -16.89 -7.76 -3.81
CA ARG A 242 -16.53 -7.37 -5.17
C ARG A 242 -17.57 -6.42 -5.71
N PHE A 243 -17.11 -5.30 -6.23
CA PHE A 243 -17.94 -4.29 -6.89
C PHE A 243 -17.48 -4.10 -8.34
N ASN A 244 -18.39 -3.70 -9.19
CA ASN A 244 -18.04 -3.10 -10.47
C ASN A 244 -17.37 -1.74 -10.21
N ALA A 245 -16.15 -1.57 -10.64
CA ALA A 245 -15.37 -0.36 -10.38
C ALA A 245 -15.88 0.88 -11.13
N ALA A 246 -16.70 0.70 -12.17
CA ALA A 246 -17.32 1.81 -12.89
C ALA A 246 -18.61 2.29 -12.22
N THR A 247 -19.47 1.36 -11.78
CA THR A 247 -20.85 1.65 -11.33
C THR A 247 -21.03 1.56 -9.83
N GLY A 248 -20.13 0.89 -9.10
CA GLY A 248 -20.28 0.62 -7.67
C GLY A 248 -21.28 -0.50 -7.34
N GLU A 249 -21.83 -1.16 -8.36
CA GLU A 249 -22.75 -2.28 -8.17
C GLU A 249 -22.02 -3.49 -7.56
N LYS A 250 -22.63 -4.10 -6.53
CA LYS A 250 -22.10 -5.29 -5.89
C LYS A 250 -22.23 -6.50 -6.84
N ILE A 251 -21.09 -7.12 -7.13
CA ILE A 251 -21.02 -8.35 -7.96
C ILE A 251 -21.17 -9.58 -7.07
N SER A 252 -20.44 -9.66 -5.99
CA SER A 252 -20.47 -10.80 -5.06
C SER A 252 -19.88 -10.41 -3.70
N GLU A 253 -20.16 -11.24 -2.73
CA GLU A 253 -19.49 -11.17 -1.42
C GLU A 253 -19.20 -12.56 -0.89
N ILE A 254 -18.15 -12.67 -0.10
CA ILE A 254 -17.77 -13.87 0.64
C ILE A 254 -17.56 -13.46 2.09
N ALA A 255 -18.30 -14.10 3.00
CA ALA A 255 -18.06 -13.96 4.43
C ALA A 255 -17.17 -15.11 4.91
N TYR A 256 -16.24 -14.81 5.80
CA TYR A 256 -15.44 -15.83 6.48
C TYR A 256 -15.25 -15.48 7.94
N ASP A 257 -15.22 -16.52 8.78
CA ASP A 257 -15.07 -16.36 10.21
C ASP A 257 -13.61 -16.09 10.56
N GLY A 258 -13.39 -15.29 11.60
CA GLY A 258 -12.07 -15.05 12.16
C GLY A 258 -11.65 -13.60 12.12
N TYR A 259 -10.70 -13.31 13.00
CA TYR A 259 -10.17 -11.97 13.23
C TYR A 259 -9.00 -11.59 12.31
N TYR A 260 -8.60 -12.50 11.42
CA TYR A 260 -7.42 -12.29 10.58
C TYR A 260 -7.80 -11.71 9.23
N PHE A 261 -7.20 -10.58 8.90
CA PHE A 261 -7.32 -9.94 7.59
C PHE A 261 -6.27 -10.50 6.63
N PRO A 262 -6.61 -10.75 5.38
CA PRO A 262 -5.60 -10.98 4.36
C PRO A 262 -4.70 -9.74 4.27
N ALA A 263 -3.39 -9.96 4.21
CA ALA A 263 -2.42 -8.87 4.21
C ALA A 263 -2.43 -8.11 2.87
N THR A 264 -2.76 -8.78 1.78
CA THR A 264 -2.74 -8.18 0.44
C THR A 264 -3.56 -8.99 -0.56
N PHE A 265 -3.98 -8.33 -1.64
CA PHE A 265 -4.54 -8.97 -2.83
C PHE A 265 -3.53 -8.92 -3.97
N ILE A 266 -3.36 -10.03 -4.66
CA ILE A 266 -2.56 -10.12 -5.88
C ILE A 266 -3.50 -10.50 -7.02
N PHE A 267 -3.49 -9.71 -8.07
CA PHE A 267 -4.19 -10.00 -9.33
C PHE A 267 -3.18 -10.50 -10.36
N ASN A 268 -3.52 -11.61 -10.98
CA ASN A 268 -2.72 -12.20 -12.06
C ASN A 268 -3.10 -11.60 -13.43
#